data_e60baa8f846be36dfb56cffc10014ee3
#
_entry.id   e60baa8f846be36dfb56cffc10014ee3
#
_cell.length_a   1.000
_cell.length_b   1.000
_cell.length_c   1.000
_cell.angle_alpha   90.00
_cell.angle_beta   90.00
_cell.angle_gamma   90.00
#
_symmetry.space_group_name_H-M   'P 1'
#
loop_
_entity.id
_entity.type
_entity.pdbx_description
1 polymer ?
#
loop_
_entity_poly.entity_id
_entity_poly.type
_entity_poly.pdbx_seq_one_letter_code
_entity_poly.pdbx_strand_id
1 'polypeptide(L)'
;MTNKPFSPRNIFAQPSVNSSRVFLSPQRYIQGPGVIKNCGLYLSLINAKNVGVLASKRGFSAEASNVLQSLSEAGIEYSKAEFMGECSREEVEKHANNLLNSKPDCILAVGGGKLVDAGKCIAHRLNCQVGIIPTLASNDAPCSSISVLYTVDGVKDLVEYFPQNPAFVIVDTEVIVNASERYLVAGIGDAMATWYEARVCEDNPVGSNLVGCRPTLAASAISEKCAQILFEYGVSAAENVRHNKNSESVEKVVEANTLLSGIGFESGGLALAHPLANSYTEITRLNKKYLHGEMVAMGTLAQLAMENSEDLEKVTKFFIDIGLPVNLEQLSMHPLKQFEINKIIDTAFKNPLIHHMKFEVSRDLILKSIKKADELGTSYVCKYGDEAYRRLHG
;
A
#
# COMPACT_ATOMS: atom_id res chain seq x y z
N MET A 1 -4.21 -32.28 -5.72
CA MET A 1 -2.90 -31.82 -5.20
C MET A 1 -3.16 -30.84 -4.09
N THR A 2 -2.70 -31.09 -2.87
CA THR A 2 -2.85 -30.16 -1.75
C THR A 2 -1.99 -28.93 -2.06
N ASN A 3 -2.61 -27.88 -2.57
CA ASN A 3 -1.94 -26.61 -2.82
C ASN A 3 -1.53 -26.00 -1.47
N LYS A 4 -0.30 -26.27 -1.03
CA LYS A 4 0.29 -25.49 0.05
C LYS A 4 0.38 -24.04 -0.45
N PRO A 5 0.05 -23.05 0.38
CA PRO A 5 0.22 -21.64 0.04
C PRO A 5 1.65 -21.39 -0.44
N PHE A 6 1.81 -20.58 -1.48
CA PHE A 6 3.13 -20.17 -1.93
C PHE A 6 3.83 -19.39 -0.82
N SER A 7 5.09 -19.74 -0.54
CA SER A 7 5.92 -19.06 0.43
C SER A 7 7.26 -18.70 -0.21
N PRO A 8 7.53 -17.44 -0.51
CA PRO A 8 8.78 -17.02 -1.13
C PRO A 8 9.99 -17.31 -0.23
N ARG A 9 9.82 -17.31 1.09
CA ARG A 9 10.88 -17.67 2.05
C ARG A 9 11.43 -19.08 1.81
N ASN A 10 10.60 -20.02 1.38
CA ASN A 10 11.04 -21.40 1.07
C ASN A 10 11.96 -21.46 -0.16
N ILE A 11 11.92 -20.45 -1.02
CA ILE A 11 12.75 -20.36 -2.23
C ILE A 11 13.99 -19.54 -1.96
N PHE A 12 13.84 -18.35 -1.38
CA PHE A 12 14.90 -17.36 -1.30
C PHE A 12 15.66 -17.36 0.02
N ALA A 13 14.98 -17.64 1.14
CA ALA A 13 15.57 -17.60 2.50
C ALA A 13 16.05 -18.99 2.95
N GLN A 14 17.07 -19.54 2.29
CA GLN A 14 17.66 -20.84 2.65
C GLN A 14 18.62 -20.69 3.84
N PRO A 15 18.51 -21.54 4.89
CA PRO A 15 19.31 -21.41 6.11
C PRO A 15 20.83 -21.56 5.96
N SER A 16 21.28 -22.12 4.82
CA SER A 16 22.69 -22.54 4.60
C SER A 16 23.53 -21.53 3.82
N VAL A 17 22.97 -20.39 3.42
CA VAL A 17 23.68 -19.42 2.59
C VAL A 17 23.69 -18.07 3.29
N ASN A 18 24.82 -17.33 3.24
CA ASN A 18 24.83 -15.89 3.49
C ASN A 18 23.61 -15.27 2.83
N SER A 19 22.76 -14.60 3.61
CA SER A 19 21.42 -14.17 3.19
C SER A 19 21.45 -13.51 1.81
N SER A 20 20.78 -14.15 0.85
CA SER A 20 20.64 -13.63 -0.50
C SER A 20 20.05 -12.22 -0.48
N ARG A 21 20.44 -11.40 -1.44
CA ARG A 21 19.78 -10.11 -1.72
C ARG A 21 18.80 -10.31 -2.85
N VAL A 22 17.53 -9.97 -2.59
CA VAL A 22 16.45 -10.15 -3.58
C VAL A 22 15.77 -8.83 -3.82
N PHE A 23 15.59 -8.50 -5.10
CA PHE A 23 14.88 -7.32 -5.56
C PHE A 23 13.66 -7.75 -6.36
N LEU A 24 12.49 -7.24 -6.00
CA LEU A 24 11.20 -7.54 -6.60
C LEU A 24 10.60 -6.25 -7.16
N SER A 25 9.99 -6.34 -8.33
CA SER A 25 9.31 -5.21 -8.96
C SER A 25 8.28 -5.71 -9.98
N PRO A 26 7.28 -4.89 -10.36
CA PRO A 26 6.45 -5.21 -11.50
C PRO A 26 7.31 -5.30 -12.76
N GLN A 27 6.85 -6.08 -13.74
CA GLN A 27 7.60 -6.19 -15.00
C GLN A 27 7.60 -4.86 -15.77
N ARG A 28 6.52 -4.11 -15.69
CA ARG A 28 6.38 -2.78 -16.31
C ARG A 28 5.53 -1.86 -15.44
N TYR A 29 5.97 -0.63 -15.35
CA TYR A 29 5.21 0.46 -14.76
C TYR A 29 5.00 1.54 -15.81
N ILE A 30 3.76 1.98 -15.99
CA ILE A 30 3.35 2.94 -17.03
C ILE A 30 2.52 4.01 -16.34
N GLN A 31 2.98 5.26 -16.37
CA GLN A 31 2.30 6.37 -15.73
C GLN A 31 2.18 7.55 -16.68
N GLY A 32 1.09 8.27 -16.58
CA GLY A 32 0.87 9.55 -17.24
C GLY A 32 -0.61 9.83 -17.47
N PRO A 33 -0.94 11.03 -17.95
CA PRO A 33 -2.32 11.41 -18.22
C PRO A 33 -2.89 10.64 -19.42
N GLY A 34 -4.08 10.05 -19.23
CA GLY A 34 -4.81 9.35 -20.29
C GLY A 34 -4.24 7.99 -20.71
N VAL A 35 -3.20 7.44 -20.01
CA VAL A 35 -2.55 6.18 -20.39
C VAL A 35 -3.48 4.97 -20.37
N ILE A 36 -4.54 5.00 -19.59
CA ILE A 36 -5.56 3.94 -19.52
C ILE A 36 -6.22 3.64 -20.87
N LYS A 37 -6.29 4.64 -21.76
CA LYS A 37 -6.85 4.54 -23.11
C LYS A 37 -6.01 3.68 -24.04
N ASN A 38 -4.76 3.41 -23.69
CA ASN A 38 -3.82 2.58 -24.46
C ASN A 38 -3.67 1.16 -23.88
N CYS A 39 -4.55 0.75 -22.97
CA CYS A 39 -4.44 -0.53 -22.27
C CYS A 39 -4.34 -1.73 -23.23
N GLY A 40 -5.15 -1.75 -24.29
CA GLY A 40 -5.09 -2.80 -25.31
C GLY A 40 -3.74 -2.90 -26.01
N LEU A 41 -3.08 -1.75 -26.27
CA LEU A 41 -1.72 -1.73 -26.83
C LEU A 41 -0.70 -2.36 -25.86
N TYR A 42 -0.79 -2.03 -24.56
CA TYR A 42 0.14 -2.59 -23.57
C TYR A 42 0.00 -4.09 -23.40
N LEU A 43 -1.22 -4.63 -23.54
CA LEU A 43 -1.48 -6.07 -23.47
C LEU A 43 -0.83 -6.87 -24.61
N SER A 44 -0.50 -6.23 -25.74
CA SER A 44 0.26 -6.85 -26.81
C SER A 44 1.64 -7.33 -26.34
N LEU A 45 2.23 -6.68 -25.32
CA LEU A 45 3.53 -7.03 -24.76
C LEU A 45 3.55 -8.40 -24.04
N ILE A 46 2.38 -8.94 -23.71
CA ILE A 46 2.22 -10.29 -23.14
C ILE A 46 1.41 -11.21 -24.07
N ASN A 47 1.12 -10.76 -25.30
CA ASN A 47 0.31 -11.47 -26.28
C ASN A 47 -1.07 -11.89 -25.75
N ALA A 48 -1.67 -11.11 -24.84
CA ALA A 48 -2.99 -11.38 -24.31
C ALA A 48 -4.05 -11.21 -25.40
N LYS A 49 -4.96 -12.19 -25.51
CA LYS A 49 -6.07 -12.20 -26.45
C LYS A 49 -7.43 -12.24 -25.77
N ASN A 50 -7.45 -12.71 -24.52
CA ASN A 50 -8.66 -12.84 -23.73
C ASN A 50 -8.39 -12.35 -22.30
N VAL A 51 -9.16 -11.41 -21.82
CA VAL A 51 -8.89 -10.69 -20.56
C VAL A 51 -10.09 -10.74 -19.63
N GLY A 52 -9.85 -11.08 -18.35
CA GLY A 52 -10.82 -10.87 -17.29
C GLY A 52 -10.70 -9.46 -16.73
N VAL A 53 -11.72 -8.62 -16.87
CA VAL A 53 -11.72 -7.25 -16.31
C VAL A 53 -12.49 -7.24 -15.00
N LEU A 54 -11.79 -6.98 -13.90
CA LEU A 54 -12.34 -6.84 -12.55
C LEU A 54 -12.49 -5.37 -12.20
N ALA A 55 -13.71 -4.92 -11.94
CA ALA A 55 -14.02 -3.55 -11.53
C ALA A 55 -15.29 -3.52 -10.68
N SER A 56 -15.49 -2.47 -9.89
CA SER A 56 -16.76 -2.24 -9.22
C SER A 56 -17.85 -1.82 -10.21
N LYS A 57 -19.12 -1.90 -9.81
CA LYS A 57 -20.24 -1.43 -10.63
C LYS A 57 -20.03 0.01 -11.11
N ARG A 58 -19.62 0.93 -10.21
CA ARG A 58 -19.27 2.30 -10.58
C ARG A 58 -18.07 2.33 -11.53
N GLY A 59 -17.03 1.55 -11.24
CA GLY A 59 -15.82 1.49 -12.06
C GLY A 59 -16.10 1.12 -13.52
N PHE A 60 -17.05 0.20 -13.79
CA PHE A 60 -17.46 -0.15 -15.15
C PHE A 60 -18.13 0.99 -15.90
N SER A 61 -18.78 1.92 -15.19
CA SER A 61 -19.39 3.12 -15.79
C SER A 61 -18.44 4.30 -15.88
N ALA A 62 -17.24 4.19 -15.30
CA ALA A 62 -16.24 5.24 -15.22
C ALA A 62 -14.90 4.75 -15.82
N GLU A 63 -13.88 4.53 -14.98
CA GLU A 63 -12.50 4.30 -15.39
C GLU A 63 -12.35 3.03 -16.27
N ALA A 64 -13.03 1.94 -15.91
CA ALA A 64 -12.97 0.69 -16.67
C ALA A 64 -13.66 0.80 -18.03
N SER A 65 -14.52 1.78 -18.29
CA SER A 65 -15.11 1.99 -19.62
C SER A 65 -14.05 2.30 -20.67
N ASN A 66 -13.05 3.11 -20.34
CA ASN A 66 -11.92 3.41 -21.22
C ASN A 66 -11.06 2.16 -21.48
N VAL A 67 -10.87 1.32 -20.45
CA VAL A 67 -10.18 0.02 -20.61
C VAL A 67 -10.92 -0.85 -21.61
N LEU A 68 -12.23 -1.05 -21.42
CA LEU A 68 -13.05 -1.89 -22.29
C LEU A 68 -13.05 -1.40 -23.75
N GLN A 69 -13.13 -0.08 -23.94
CA GLN A 69 -13.02 0.52 -25.26
C GLN A 69 -11.67 0.20 -25.90
N SER A 70 -10.57 0.41 -25.17
CA SER A 70 -9.22 0.12 -25.65
C SER A 70 -8.99 -1.36 -25.99
N LEU A 71 -9.60 -2.28 -25.20
CA LEU A 71 -9.58 -3.71 -25.52
C LEU A 71 -10.31 -4.02 -26.83
N SER A 72 -11.51 -3.45 -27.00
CA SER A 72 -12.33 -3.63 -28.22
C SER A 72 -11.61 -3.11 -29.47
N GLU A 73 -10.99 -1.94 -29.39
CA GLU A 73 -10.21 -1.33 -30.47
C GLU A 73 -8.98 -2.17 -30.84
N ALA A 74 -8.37 -2.85 -29.86
CA ALA A 74 -7.24 -3.76 -30.05
C ALA A 74 -7.65 -5.18 -30.49
N GLY A 75 -8.96 -5.48 -30.62
CA GLY A 75 -9.46 -6.80 -30.96
C GLY A 75 -9.23 -7.85 -29.87
N ILE A 76 -9.13 -7.43 -28.60
CA ILE A 76 -8.94 -8.30 -27.45
C ILE A 76 -10.30 -8.65 -26.86
N GLU A 77 -10.59 -9.95 -26.74
CA GLU A 77 -11.80 -10.44 -26.07
C GLU A 77 -11.74 -10.19 -24.58
N TYR A 78 -12.88 -9.94 -23.95
CA TYR A 78 -12.92 -9.73 -22.50
C TYR A 78 -14.20 -10.26 -21.84
N SER A 79 -14.03 -10.65 -20.58
CA SER A 79 -15.12 -11.00 -19.66
C SER A 79 -15.13 -10.04 -18.48
N LYS A 80 -16.34 -9.60 -18.06
CA LYS A 80 -16.49 -8.69 -16.91
C LYS A 80 -16.71 -9.45 -15.62
N ALA A 81 -16.06 -9.00 -14.56
CA ALA A 81 -16.26 -9.48 -13.21
C ALA A 81 -16.55 -8.28 -12.28
N GLU A 82 -17.80 -8.17 -11.79
CA GLU A 82 -18.21 -7.08 -10.93
C GLU A 82 -17.81 -7.37 -9.47
N PHE A 83 -16.78 -6.67 -8.99
CA PHE A 83 -16.28 -6.78 -7.63
C PHE A 83 -17.21 -6.08 -6.64
N MET A 84 -17.57 -6.77 -5.55
CA MET A 84 -18.47 -6.25 -4.52
C MET A 84 -17.91 -6.50 -3.12
N GLY A 85 -17.56 -5.44 -2.41
CA GLY A 85 -17.24 -5.50 -0.98
C GLY A 85 -15.76 -5.64 -0.67
N GLU A 86 -15.39 -6.67 0.08
CA GLU A 86 -14.04 -6.89 0.60
C GLU A 86 -13.23 -7.84 -0.28
N CYS A 87 -11.90 -7.74 -0.23
CA CYS A 87 -11.00 -8.76 -0.77
C CYS A 87 -11.04 -9.98 0.16
N SER A 88 -12.14 -10.74 0.12
CA SER A 88 -12.31 -11.95 0.90
C SER A 88 -12.04 -13.20 0.06
N ARG A 89 -11.80 -14.34 0.75
CA ARG A 89 -11.61 -15.61 0.05
C ARG A 89 -12.83 -15.96 -0.79
N GLU A 90 -14.02 -15.72 -0.25
CA GLU A 90 -15.30 -16.02 -0.90
C GLU A 90 -15.45 -15.20 -2.20
N GLU A 91 -15.16 -13.91 -2.15
CA GLU A 91 -15.25 -13.02 -3.31
C GLU A 91 -14.20 -13.38 -4.38
N VAL A 92 -12.97 -13.71 -3.95
CA VAL A 92 -11.90 -14.19 -4.84
C VAL A 92 -12.30 -15.49 -5.55
N GLU A 93 -12.72 -16.51 -4.80
CA GLU A 93 -13.10 -17.81 -5.38
C GLU A 93 -14.33 -17.70 -6.28
N LYS A 94 -15.31 -16.89 -5.92
CA LYS A 94 -16.48 -16.59 -6.75
C LYS A 94 -16.07 -16.07 -8.12
N HIS A 95 -15.16 -15.08 -8.18
CA HIS A 95 -14.72 -14.49 -9.44
C HIS A 95 -13.79 -15.41 -10.22
N ALA A 96 -12.91 -16.14 -9.55
CA ALA A 96 -12.07 -17.14 -10.20
C ALA A 96 -12.93 -18.22 -10.89
N ASN A 97 -13.95 -18.75 -10.21
CA ASN A 97 -14.87 -19.72 -10.79
C ASN A 97 -15.68 -19.17 -11.96
N ASN A 98 -16.16 -17.93 -11.87
CA ASN A 98 -16.93 -17.29 -12.93
C ASN A 98 -16.10 -17.07 -14.21
N LEU A 99 -14.81 -16.75 -14.06
CA LEU A 99 -13.90 -16.49 -15.17
C LEU A 99 -13.20 -17.76 -15.70
N LEU A 100 -13.31 -18.89 -15.00
CA LEU A 100 -12.59 -20.12 -15.37
C LEU A 100 -12.87 -20.60 -16.80
N ASN A 101 -14.13 -20.54 -17.23
CA ASN A 101 -14.54 -21.00 -18.55
C ASN A 101 -14.07 -20.06 -19.68
N SER A 102 -13.85 -18.79 -19.40
CA SER A 102 -13.31 -17.85 -20.38
C SER A 102 -11.80 -18.01 -20.61
N LYS A 103 -11.09 -18.71 -19.69
CA LYS A 103 -9.65 -18.96 -19.76
C LYS A 103 -8.84 -17.69 -20.06
N PRO A 104 -8.90 -16.68 -19.19
CA PRO A 104 -8.24 -15.41 -19.47
C PRO A 104 -6.71 -15.58 -19.47
N ASP A 105 -6.04 -14.89 -20.38
CA ASP A 105 -4.57 -14.77 -20.42
C ASP A 105 -4.06 -13.80 -19.33
N CYS A 106 -4.93 -12.87 -18.95
CA CYS A 106 -4.62 -11.81 -17.99
C CYS A 106 -5.89 -11.38 -17.24
N ILE A 107 -5.75 -11.07 -15.96
CA ILE A 107 -6.75 -10.32 -15.18
C ILE A 107 -6.32 -8.85 -15.14
N LEU A 108 -7.20 -7.95 -15.54
CA LEU A 108 -7.05 -6.50 -15.33
C LEU A 108 -7.89 -6.07 -14.13
N ALA A 109 -7.22 -5.66 -13.07
CA ALA A 109 -7.85 -5.15 -11.84
C ALA A 109 -7.90 -3.62 -11.88
N VAL A 110 -9.10 -3.04 -12.05
CA VAL A 110 -9.32 -1.60 -12.21
C VAL A 110 -10.02 -1.05 -10.98
N GLY A 111 -9.27 -0.44 -10.04
CA GLY A 111 -9.85 0.08 -8.82
C GLY A 111 -8.86 0.42 -7.69
N GLY A 112 -9.36 0.55 -6.47
CA GLY A 112 -8.54 0.78 -5.29
C GLY A 112 -7.92 -0.50 -4.71
N GLY A 113 -7.19 -0.37 -3.59
CA GLY A 113 -6.35 -1.44 -3.01
C GLY A 113 -7.04 -2.79 -2.84
N LYS A 114 -8.27 -2.85 -2.32
CA LYS A 114 -9.02 -4.12 -2.14
C LYS A 114 -9.24 -4.85 -3.48
N LEU A 115 -9.53 -4.11 -4.53
CA LEU A 115 -9.75 -4.65 -5.86
C LEU A 115 -8.43 -5.06 -6.52
N VAL A 116 -7.37 -4.31 -6.28
CA VAL A 116 -6.00 -4.64 -6.68
C VAL A 116 -5.59 -5.99 -6.08
N ASP A 117 -5.78 -6.17 -4.78
CA ASP A 117 -5.47 -7.41 -4.08
C ASP A 117 -6.31 -8.59 -4.57
N ALA A 118 -7.62 -8.39 -4.74
CA ALA A 118 -8.51 -9.42 -5.30
C ALA A 118 -8.07 -9.84 -6.71
N GLY A 119 -7.68 -8.89 -7.56
CA GLY A 119 -7.19 -9.16 -8.91
C GLY A 119 -5.95 -10.05 -8.94
N LYS A 120 -4.98 -9.80 -8.06
CA LYS A 120 -3.78 -10.65 -7.90
C LYS A 120 -4.16 -12.07 -7.46
N CYS A 121 -5.04 -12.19 -6.45
CA CYS A 121 -5.54 -13.48 -5.98
C CYS A 121 -6.24 -14.26 -7.08
N ILE A 122 -7.16 -13.63 -7.83
CA ILE A 122 -7.92 -14.25 -8.92
C ILE A 122 -6.97 -14.72 -10.02
N ALA A 123 -6.03 -13.89 -10.45
CA ALA A 123 -5.04 -14.23 -11.47
C ALA A 123 -4.20 -15.46 -11.05
N HIS A 124 -3.79 -15.50 -9.77
CA HIS A 124 -3.07 -16.65 -9.22
C HIS A 124 -3.92 -17.94 -9.24
N ARG A 125 -5.23 -17.86 -8.87
CA ARG A 125 -6.16 -19.01 -8.95
C ARG A 125 -6.33 -19.52 -10.37
N LEU A 126 -6.34 -18.61 -11.36
CA LEU A 126 -6.51 -18.93 -12.77
C LEU A 126 -5.19 -19.25 -13.48
N ASN A 127 -4.05 -19.13 -12.78
CA ASN A 127 -2.70 -19.32 -13.32
C ASN A 127 -2.46 -18.48 -14.60
N CYS A 128 -2.84 -17.21 -14.55
CA CYS A 128 -2.65 -16.25 -15.63
C CYS A 128 -1.92 -14.98 -15.14
N GLN A 129 -1.58 -14.08 -16.05
CA GLN A 129 -0.93 -12.81 -15.72
C GLN A 129 -1.92 -11.86 -15.01
N VAL A 130 -1.39 -10.85 -14.32
CA VAL A 130 -2.19 -9.76 -13.75
C VAL A 130 -1.66 -8.41 -14.21
N GLY A 131 -2.57 -7.54 -14.62
CA GLY A 131 -2.35 -6.13 -14.85
C GLY A 131 -3.15 -5.31 -13.83
N ILE A 132 -2.52 -4.34 -13.21
CA ILE A 132 -3.12 -3.49 -12.18
C ILE A 132 -3.32 -2.09 -12.73
N ILE A 133 -4.54 -1.56 -12.59
CA ILE A 133 -4.91 -0.21 -12.97
C ILE A 133 -5.50 0.49 -11.74
N PRO A 134 -4.64 1.06 -10.88
CA PRO A 134 -5.11 1.73 -9.67
C PRO A 134 -5.85 3.00 -10.03
N THR A 135 -7.01 3.21 -9.42
CA THR A 135 -7.80 4.45 -9.57
C THR A 135 -7.58 5.43 -8.43
N LEU A 136 -6.74 5.06 -7.48
CA LEU A 136 -6.34 5.82 -6.30
C LEU A 136 -4.84 5.61 -6.07
N ALA A 137 -4.13 6.66 -5.65
CA ALA A 137 -2.75 6.57 -5.18
C ALA A 137 -2.69 6.59 -3.64
N SER A 138 -3.52 5.75 -3.00
CA SER A 138 -3.76 5.75 -1.54
C SER A 138 -2.93 4.75 -0.75
N ASN A 139 -2.19 3.88 -1.44
CA ASN A 139 -1.30 2.86 -0.87
C ASN A 139 -0.38 2.29 -1.95
N ASP A 140 0.56 1.49 -1.52
CA ASP A 140 1.63 0.91 -2.34
C ASP A 140 1.37 -0.53 -2.85
N ALA A 141 0.19 -1.09 -2.58
CA ALA A 141 -0.19 -2.43 -3.03
C ALA A 141 -0.03 -2.70 -4.54
N PRO A 142 -0.23 -1.73 -5.47
CA PRO A 142 -0.28 -2.02 -6.90
C PRO A 142 0.93 -2.75 -7.47
N CYS A 143 2.13 -2.51 -6.95
CA CYS A 143 3.37 -3.03 -7.54
C CYS A 143 3.83 -4.38 -6.97
N SER A 144 3.30 -4.79 -5.81
CA SER A 144 3.81 -5.95 -5.07
C SER A 144 3.22 -7.29 -5.51
N SER A 145 3.95 -8.37 -5.20
CA SER A 145 3.49 -9.76 -5.31
C SER A 145 2.77 -10.26 -4.06
N ILE A 146 2.07 -9.39 -3.37
CA ILE A 146 1.40 -9.67 -2.09
C ILE A 146 -0.03 -9.17 -2.16
N SER A 147 -0.94 -9.88 -1.49
CA SER A 147 -2.32 -9.41 -1.23
C SER A 147 -2.70 -9.62 0.21
N VAL A 148 -3.43 -8.66 0.76
CA VAL A 148 -4.05 -8.78 2.07
C VAL A 148 -5.50 -9.19 1.90
N LEU A 149 -5.87 -10.35 2.46
CA LEU A 149 -7.24 -10.83 2.46
C LEU A 149 -7.92 -10.48 3.78
N TYR A 150 -9.22 -10.25 3.65
CA TYR A 150 -10.09 -9.87 4.75
C TYR A 150 -11.25 -10.85 4.85
N THR A 151 -11.86 -10.93 6.02
CA THR A 151 -13.18 -11.54 6.16
C THR A 151 -14.24 -10.68 5.45
N VAL A 152 -15.42 -11.22 5.20
CA VAL A 152 -16.56 -10.47 4.63
C VAL A 152 -16.95 -9.24 5.48
N ASP A 153 -16.61 -9.24 6.76
CA ASP A 153 -16.85 -8.12 7.70
C ASP A 153 -15.70 -7.09 7.71
N GLY A 154 -14.67 -7.29 6.87
CA GLY A 154 -13.54 -6.37 6.73
C GLY A 154 -12.45 -6.51 7.80
N VAL A 155 -12.40 -7.63 8.53
CA VAL A 155 -11.30 -7.93 9.46
C VAL A 155 -10.17 -8.60 8.68
N LYS A 156 -8.92 -8.20 8.92
CA LYS A 156 -7.76 -8.84 8.30
C LYS A 156 -7.72 -10.34 8.61
N ASP A 157 -7.67 -11.17 7.56
CA ASP A 157 -7.60 -12.63 7.67
C ASP A 157 -6.14 -13.10 7.51
N LEU A 158 -5.58 -12.93 6.31
CA LEU A 158 -4.23 -13.41 6.02
C LEU A 158 -3.54 -12.56 4.94
N VAL A 159 -2.26 -12.86 4.71
CA VAL A 159 -1.48 -12.34 3.60
C VAL A 159 -1.16 -13.48 2.66
N GLU A 160 -1.48 -13.34 1.38
CA GLU A 160 -1.07 -14.24 0.32
C GLU A 160 0.14 -13.66 -0.44
N TYR A 161 1.08 -14.52 -0.78
CA TYR A 161 2.25 -14.20 -1.60
C TYR A 161 2.12 -14.88 -2.96
N PHE A 162 2.62 -14.24 -4.00
CA PHE A 162 2.58 -14.76 -5.36
C PHE A 162 3.97 -14.93 -5.94
N PRO A 163 4.15 -15.88 -6.89
CA PRO A 163 5.45 -16.13 -7.52
C PRO A 163 5.95 -14.96 -8.37
N GLN A 164 5.04 -14.10 -8.83
CA GLN A 164 5.32 -13.01 -9.76
C GLN A 164 4.63 -11.72 -9.33
N ASN A 165 5.34 -10.61 -9.50
CA ASN A 165 4.74 -9.28 -9.44
C ASN A 165 3.86 -9.05 -10.69
N PRO A 166 2.99 -8.02 -10.69
CA PRO A 166 2.16 -7.71 -11.84
C PRO A 166 2.95 -7.54 -13.14
N ALA A 167 2.39 -8.04 -14.25
CA ALA A 167 2.96 -7.84 -15.59
C ALA A 167 2.92 -6.37 -16.01
N PHE A 168 1.88 -5.64 -15.54
CA PHE A 168 1.72 -4.20 -15.72
C PHE A 168 1.16 -3.57 -14.46
N VAL A 169 1.62 -2.34 -14.21
CA VAL A 169 0.92 -1.36 -13.37
C VAL A 169 0.73 -0.12 -14.24
N ILE A 170 -0.53 0.20 -14.57
CA ILE A 170 -0.90 1.30 -15.46
C ILE A 170 -1.58 2.37 -14.60
N VAL A 171 -0.92 3.50 -14.40
CA VAL A 171 -1.35 4.57 -13.50
C VAL A 171 -1.74 5.79 -14.32
N ASP A 172 -3.04 6.00 -14.45
CA ASP A 172 -3.58 7.16 -15.16
C ASP A 172 -3.72 8.33 -14.19
N THR A 173 -2.88 9.33 -14.34
CA THR A 173 -2.86 10.47 -13.43
C THR A 173 -4.06 11.42 -13.61
N GLU A 174 -4.75 11.40 -14.77
CA GLU A 174 -6.06 12.06 -14.91
C GLU A 174 -7.13 11.39 -14.05
N VAL A 175 -7.08 10.07 -13.89
CA VAL A 175 -7.97 9.33 -12.99
C VAL A 175 -7.68 9.69 -11.54
N ILE A 176 -6.40 9.68 -11.15
CA ILE A 176 -5.97 9.93 -9.77
C ILE A 176 -6.36 11.34 -9.30
N VAL A 177 -6.17 12.39 -10.12
CA VAL A 177 -6.47 13.77 -9.71
C VAL A 177 -7.98 14.05 -9.54
N ASN A 178 -8.83 13.21 -10.12
CA ASN A 178 -10.28 13.31 -9.95
C ASN A 178 -10.79 12.57 -8.70
N ALA A 179 -9.91 11.90 -7.96
CA ALA A 179 -10.23 11.31 -6.67
C ALA A 179 -10.07 12.34 -5.54
N SER A 180 -10.62 12.03 -4.35
CA SER A 180 -10.45 12.92 -3.19
C SER A 180 -8.97 13.07 -2.81
N GLU A 181 -8.57 14.30 -2.46
CA GLU A 181 -7.25 14.65 -1.90
C GLU A 181 -6.83 13.68 -0.77
N ARG A 182 -7.79 13.27 0.06
CA ARG A 182 -7.54 12.37 1.19
C ARG A 182 -6.89 11.05 0.78
N TYR A 183 -7.21 10.52 -0.41
CA TYR A 183 -6.57 9.29 -0.89
C TYR A 183 -5.10 9.50 -1.24
N LEU A 184 -4.76 10.60 -1.91
CA LEU A 184 -3.35 10.91 -2.20
C LEU A 184 -2.56 11.12 -0.91
N VAL A 185 -3.13 11.87 0.05
CA VAL A 185 -2.51 12.14 1.36
C VAL A 185 -2.32 10.86 2.16
N ALA A 186 -3.30 9.96 2.17
CA ALA A 186 -3.13 8.64 2.79
C ALA A 186 -1.98 7.85 2.14
N GLY A 187 -1.87 7.87 0.80
CA GLY A 187 -0.74 7.26 0.11
C GLY A 187 0.62 7.87 0.49
N ILE A 188 0.68 9.18 0.74
CA ILE A 188 1.90 9.83 1.25
C ILE A 188 2.25 9.29 2.65
N GLY A 189 1.24 9.09 3.51
CA GLY A 189 1.46 8.53 4.85
C GLY A 189 1.99 7.09 4.81
N ASP A 190 1.48 6.28 3.89
CA ASP A 190 1.93 4.92 3.63
C ASP A 190 3.37 4.90 3.10
N ALA A 191 3.61 5.66 2.04
CA ALA A 191 4.90 5.72 1.34
C ALA A 191 6.02 6.34 2.18
N MET A 192 5.72 7.24 3.11
CA MET A 192 6.73 7.81 4.00
C MET A 192 7.34 6.76 4.94
N ALA A 193 6.55 5.80 5.40
CA ALA A 193 7.05 4.70 6.24
C ALA A 193 8.11 3.86 5.51
N THR A 194 7.99 3.70 4.21
CA THR A 194 8.84 2.84 3.39
C THR A 194 10.33 3.11 3.59
N TRP A 195 10.76 4.39 3.58
CA TRP A 195 12.16 4.73 3.85
C TRP A 195 12.59 4.41 5.28
N TYR A 196 11.75 4.81 6.25
CA TYR A 196 12.10 4.66 7.66
C TYR A 196 12.15 3.19 8.11
N GLU A 197 11.41 2.32 7.47
CA GLU A 197 11.44 0.89 7.74
C GLU A 197 12.54 0.17 6.94
N ALA A 198 12.70 0.50 5.64
CA ALA A 198 13.74 -0.10 4.80
C ALA A 198 15.16 0.17 5.30
N ARG A 199 15.46 1.41 5.75
CA ARG A 199 16.77 1.74 6.33
C ARG A 199 17.09 0.91 7.58
N VAL A 200 16.07 0.64 8.41
CA VAL A 200 16.23 -0.20 9.61
C VAL A 200 16.53 -1.63 9.20
N CYS A 201 15.83 -2.17 8.19
CA CYS A 201 16.07 -3.51 7.66
C CYS A 201 17.46 -3.64 7.01
N GLU A 202 17.94 -2.60 6.31
CA GLU A 202 19.29 -2.59 5.73
C GLU A 202 20.37 -2.57 6.80
N ASP A 203 20.25 -1.69 7.77
CA ASP A 203 21.24 -1.46 8.81
C ASP A 203 21.31 -2.59 9.87
N ASN A 204 20.22 -3.33 10.07
CA ASN A 204 20.19 -4.44 11.00
C ASN A 204 20.68 -5.73 10.31
N PRO A 205 21.74 -6.42 10.80
CA PRO A 205 22.22 -7.66 10.20
C PRO A 205 21.18 -8.76 10.06
N VAL A 206 20.15 -8.79 10.91
CA VAL A 206 19.02 -9.74 10.83
C VAL A 206 17.81 -9.18 10.09
N GLY A 207 17.86 -7.92 9.69
CA GLY A 207 16.79 -7.27 8.94
C GLY A 207 16.59 -7.93 7.58
N SER A 208 15.35 -8.07 7.15
CA SER A 208 14.99 -8.72 5.91
C SER A 208 13.85 -8.00 5.19
N ASN A 209 13.81 -8.17 3.88
CA ASN A 209 12.66 -7.80 3.08
C ASN A 209 11.50 -8.79 3.25
N LEU A 210 10.38 -8.60 2.54
CA LEU A 210 9.18 -9.41 2.75
C LEU A 210 9.31 -10.86 2.28
N VAL A 211 10.30 -11.16 1.43
CA VAL A 211 10.59 -12.55 1.04
C VAL A 211 11.65 -13.23 1.92
N GLY A 212 12.06 -12.57 3.00
CA GLY A 212 12.97 -13.11 4.01
C GLY A 212 14.45 -13.01 3.64
N CYS A 213 14.79 -12.15 2.67
CA CYS A 213 16.16 -11.93 2.20
C CYS A 213 16.67 -10.54 2.61
N ARG A 214 17.98 -10.32 2.45
CA ARG A 214 18.55 -8.99 2.70
C ARG A 214 18.03 -7.97 1.66
N PRO A 215 17.79 -6.73 2.05
CA PRO A 215 17.55 -5.64 1.12
C PRO A 215 18.69 -5.48 0.12
N THR A 216 18.37 -5.00 -1.08
CA THR A 216 19.38 -4.58 -2.06
C THR A 216 19.68 -3.10 -1.93
N LEU A 217 20.86 -2.65 -2.35
CA LEU A 217 21.18 -1.22 -2.42
C LEU A 217 20.18 -0.45 -3.31
N ALA A 218 19.67 -1.10 -4.37
CA ALA A 218 18.66 -0.51 -5.24
C ALA A 218 17.36 -0.25 -4.49
N ALA A 219 16.88 -1.21 -3.67
CA ALA A 219 15.67 -1.03 -2.86
C ALA A 219 15.82 0.10 -1.86
N SER A 220 16.96 0.19 -1.18
CA SER A 220 17.25 1.26 -0.22
C SER A 220 17.29 2.65 -0.89
N ALA A 221 17.98 2.76 -2.03
CA ALA A 221 18.05 4.01 -2.79
C ALA A 221 16.67 4.46 -3.30
N ILE A 222 15.82 3.51 -3.74
CA ILE A 222 14.44 3.79 -4.17
C ILE A 222 13.60 4.24 -2.99
N SER A 223 13.70 3.59 -1.82
CA SER A 223 12.97 3.97 -0.61
C SER A 223 13.37 5.37 -0.11
N GLU A 224 14.65 5.69 -0.14
CA GLU A 224 15.15 7.03 0.22
C GLU A 224 14.64 8.09 -0.76
N LYS A 225 14.70 7.80 -2.07
CA LYS A 225 14.18 8.71 -3.10
C LYS A 225 12.68 8.94 -2.96
N CYS A 226 11.93 7.92 -2.55
CA CYS A 226 10.51 8.05 -2.22
C CYS A 226 10.29 9.16 -1.18
N ALA A 227 10.91 9.05 0.00
CA ALA A 227 10.77 10.04 1.06
C ALA A 227 11.21 11.45 0.63
N GLN A 228 12.31 11.57 -0.14
CA GLN A 228 12.78 12.86 -0.68
C GLN A 228 11.71 13.54 -1.55
N ILE A 229 11.09 12.79 -2.47
CA ILE A 229 10.02 13.29 -3.34
C ILE A 229 8.80 13.71 -2.52
N LEU A 230 8.41 12.91 -1.52
CA LEU A 230 7.26 13.25 -0.67
C LEU A 230 7.48 14.55 0.10
N PHE A 231 8.66 14.76 0.68
CA PHE A 231 8.98 16.02 1.36
C PHE A 231 9.00 17.22 0.42
N GLU A 232 9.52 17.05 -0.80
CA GLU A 232 9.69 18.14 -1.76
C GLU A 232 8.36 18.53 -2.42
N TYR A 233 7.53 17.54 -2.77
CA TYR A 233 6.34 17.76 -3.61
C TYR A 233 5.01 17.46 -2.92
N GLY A 234 4.98 16.81 -1.76
CA GLY A 234 3.77 16.30 -1.13
C GLY A 234 2.71 17.37 -0.87
N VAL A 235 3.10 18.52 -0.30
CA VAL A 235 2.18 19.63 -0.01
C VAL A 235 1.58 20.19 -1.31
N SER A 236 2.42 20.47 -2.31
CA SER A 236 1.94 21.03 -3.58
C SER A 236 1.11 20.04 -4.39
N ALA A 237 1.42 18.73 -4.32
CA ALA A 237 0.62 17.69 -4.96
C ALA A 237 -0.77 17.56 -4.32
N ALA A 238 -0.86 17.54 -2.99
CA ALA A 238 -2.13 17.51 -2.27
C ALA A 238 -3.01 18.71 -2.64
N GLU A 239 -2.42 19.91 -2.68
CA GLU A 239 -3.12 21.12 -3.10
C GLU A 239 -3.61 21.03 -4.56
N ASN A 240 -2.80 20.55 -5.48
CA ASN A 240 -3.20 20.40 -6.88
C ASN A 240 -4.34 19.38 -7.05
N VAL A 241 -4.28 18.22 -6.36
CA VAL A 241 -5.37 17.22 -6.39
C VAL A 241 -6.66 17.80 -5.81
N ARG A 242 -6.60 18.59 -4.73
CA ARG A 242 -7.78 19.30 -4.19
C ARG A 242 -8.50 20.14 -5.25
N HIS A 243 -7.77 20.67 -6.22
CA HIS A 243 -8.29 21.47 -7.31
C HIS A 243 -8.48 20.69 -8.63
N ASN A 244 -8.41 19.35 -8.60
CA ASN A 244 -8.46 18.45 -9.76
C ASN A 244 -7.47 18.86 -10.86
N LYS A 245 -6.30 19.34 -10.47
CA LYS A 245 -5.26 19.83 -11.38
C LYS A 245 -4.11 18.83 -11.45
N ASN A 246 -3.87 18.25 -12.62
CA ASN A 246 -2.66 17.49 -12.86
C ASN A 246 -1.45 18.46 -12.98
N SER A 247 -0.31 18.02 -12.44
CA SER A 247 0.92 18.82 -12.39
C SER A 247 2.13 17.90 -12.20
N GLU A 248 3.31 18.44 -12.42
CA GLU A 248 4.57 17.71 -12.17
C GLU A 248 4.68 17.20 -10.72
N SER A 249 4.21 17.97 -9.74
CA SER A 249 4.22 17.53 -8.34
C SER A 249 3.28 16.34 -8.11
N VAL A 250 2.12 16.32 -8.77
CA VAL A 250 1.18 15.18 -8.71
C VAL A 250 1.80 13.95 -9.37
N GLU A 251 2.38 14.08 -10.56
CA GLU A 251 3.07 12.99 -11.25
C GLU A 251 4.14 12.35 -10.35
N LYS A 252 5.00 13.17 -9.74
CA LYS A 252 6.07 12.69 -8.86
C LYS A 252 5.55 12.01 -7.59
N VAL A 253 4.51 12.57 -6.96
CA VAL A 253 3.95 11.98 -5.72
C VAL A 253 3.16 10.72 -6.03
N VAL A 254 2.45 10.64 -7.15
CA VAL A 254 1.78 9.41 -7.59
C VAL A 254 2.80 8.30 -7.85
N GLU A 255 3.92 8.61 -8.51
CA GLU A 255 5.02 7.66 -8.70
C GLU A 255 5.62 7.22 -7.35
N ALA A 256 5.85 8.16 -6.42
CA ALA A 256 6.36 7.86 -5.09
C ALA A 256 5.42 6.93 -4.33
N ASN A 257 4.11 7.23 -4.26
CA ASN A 257 3.11 6.45 -3.55
C ASN A 257 2.93 5.05 -4.15
N THR A 258 3.02 4.90 -5.47
CA THR A 258 2.66 3.66 -6.16
C THR A 258 3.87 2.80 -6.49
N LEU A 259 4.88 3.37 -7.16
CA LEU A 259 6.05 2.62 -7.63
C LEU A 259 7.15 2.57 -6.58
N LEU A 260 7.63 3.74 -6.12
CA LEU A 260 8.81 3.77 -5.27
C LEU A 260 8.51 3.13 -3.91
N SER A 261 7.34 3.43 -3.32
CA SER A 261 6.89 2.77 -2.10
C SER A 261 6.62 1.29 -2.33
N GLY A 262 5.94 0.93 -3.43
CA GLY A 262 5.63 -0.46 -3.75
C GLY A 262 6.85 -1.36 -3.88
N ILE A 263 7.93 -0.86 -4.49
CA ILE A 263 9.22 -1.56 -4.56
C ILE A 263 9.93 -1.51 -3.20
N GLY A 264 9.89 -0.35 -2.56
CA GLY A 264 10.61 -0.09 -1.31
C GLY A 264 10.13 -0.99 -0.18
N PHE A 265 8.82 -1.13 0.03
CA PHE A 265 8.32 -1.98 1.12
C PHE A 265 8.55 -3.47 0.85
N GLU A 266 8.35 -3.93 -0.40
CA GLU A 266 8.50 -5.34 -0.74
C GLU A 266 9.97 -5.77 -0.75
N SER A 267 10.85 -4.97 -1.33
CA SER A 267 12.28 -5.27 -1.51
C SER A 267 13.19 -4.68 -0.45
N GLY A 268 12.78 -3.59 0.22
CA GLY A 268 13.51 -2.95 1.32
C GLY A 268 13.15 -3.51 2.68
N GLY A 269 11.90 -3.89 2.89
CA GLY A 269 11.40 -4.50 4.12
C GLY A 269 10.63 -3.53 5.03
N LEU A 270 9.97 -4.11 6.03
CA LEU A 270 9.14 -3.43 7.02
C LEU A 270 9.70 -3.65 8.43
N ALA A 271 9.40 -2.75 9.37
CA ALA A 271 9.89 -2.82 10.75
C ALA A 271 8.78 -2.63 11.78
N LEU A 272 8.53 -1.40 12.30
CA LEU A 272 7.53 -1.15 13.35
C LEU A 272 6.31 -0.40 12.84
N ALA A 273 6.44 0.51 11.86
CA ALA A 273 5.35 1.37 11.43
C ALA A 273 4.15 0.57 10.91
N HIS A 274 4.36 -0.38 10.02
CA HIS A 274 3.29 -1.24 9.49
C HIS A 274 2.73 -2.24 10.50
N PRO A 275 3.51 -2.92 11.36
CA PRO A 275 2.97 -3.66 12.50
C PRO A 275 2.01 -2.86 13.38
N LEU A 276 2.34 -1.62 13.70
CA LEU A 276 1.45 -0.72 14.45
C LEU A 276 0.21 -0.34 13.64
N ALA A 277 0.35 0.05 12.38
CA ALA A 277 -0.78 0.34 11.51
C ALA A 277 -1.76 -0.83 11.43
N ASN A 278 -1.26 -2.04 11.24
CA ASN A 278 -2.07 -3.25 11.23
C ASN A 278 -2.76 -3.51 12.58
N SER A 279 -2.11 -3.15 13.70
CA SER A 279 -2.72 -3.33 15.02
C SER A 279 -3.87 -2.35 15.29
N TYR A 280 -3.84 -1.14 14.72
CA TYR A 280 -4.98 -0.21 14.79
C TYR A 280 -6.22 -0.76 14.08
N THR A 281 -6.07 -1.58 13.04
CA THR A 281 -7.22 -2.20 12.35
C THR A 281 -8.00 -3.19 13.21
N GLU A 282 -7.39 -3.70 14.30
CA GLU A 282 -8.07 -4.54 15.29
C GLU A 282 -9.18 -3.80 16.06
N ILE A 283 -9.18 -2.49 15.99
CA ILE A 283 -10.23 -1.64 16.56
C ILE A 283 -11.21 -1.28 15.44
N THR A 284 -12.31 -2.00 15.36
CA THR A 284 -13.29 -1.95 14.26
C THR A 284 -13.68 -0.52 13.84
N ARG A 285 -13.85 0.40 14.82
CA ARG A 285 -14.20 1.79 14.49
C ARG A 285 -13.07 2.53 13.76
N LEU A 286 -11.80 2.21 14.06
CA LEU A 286 -10.65 2.80 13.39
C LEU A 286 -10.54 2.25 11.97
N ASN A 287 -10.62 0.94 11.82
CA ASN A 287 -10.57 0.26 10.53
C ASN A 287 -11.65 0.75 9.53
N LYS A 288 -12.85 1.11 10.03
CA LYS A 288 -13.94 1.65 9.20
C LYS A 288 -13.79 3.13 8.87
N LYS A 289 -13.13 3.92 9.71
CA LYS A 289 -13.05 5.37 9.60
C LYS A 289 -11.80 5.86 8.88
N TYR A 290 -10.67 5.21 9.12
CA TYR A 290 -9.36 5.65 8.67
C TYR A 290 -8.83 4.80 7.51
N LEU A 291 -8.13 5.45 6.60
CA LEU A 291 -7.41 4.78 5.53
C LEU A 291 -6.11 4.15 6.07
N HIS A 292 -5.61 3.14 5.38
CA HIS A 292 -4.39 2.42 5.78
C HIS A 292 -3.23 3.38 6.04
N GLY A 293 -2.92 4.24 5.08
CA GLY A 293 -1.80 5.17 5.19
C GLY A 293 -1.93 6.21 6.31
N GLU A 294 -3.18 6.55 6.74
CA GLU A 294 -3.41 7.40 7.91
C GLU A 294 -2.97 6.69 9.21
N MET A 295 -3.22 5.38 9.30
CA MET A 295 -2.75 4.56 10.42
C MET A 295 -1.24 4.31 10.34
N VAL A 296 -0.69 4.14 9.12
CA VAL A 296 0.77 4.00 8.89
C VAL A 296 1.50 5.27 9.29
N ALA A 297 0.94 6.45 9.02
CA ALA A 297 1.53 7.72 9.46
C ALA A 297 1.77 7.76 10.98
N MET A 298 0.76 7.36 11.77
CA MET A 298 0.94 7.24 13.23
C MET A 298 1.94 6.17 13.63
N GLY A 299 1.98 5.05 12.90
CA GLY A 299 2.99 4.02 13.08
C GLY A 299 4.41 4.53 12.82
N THR A 300 4.59 5.34 11.77
CA THR A 300 5.85 5.98 11.42
C THR A 300 6.35 6.92 12.51
N LEU A 301 5.46 7.78 13.03
CA LEU A 301 5.82 8.67 14.15
C LEU A 301 6.21 7.88 15.40
N ALA A 302 5.49 6.80 15.72
CA ALA A 302 5.82 5.95 16.84
C ALA A 302 7.17 5.22 16.65
N GLN A 303 7.48 4.75 15.43
CA GLN A 303 8.79 4.18 15.12
C GLN A 303 9.92 5.21 15.29
N LEU A 304 9.77 6.40 14.72
CA LEU A 304 10.76 7.47 14.86
C LEU A 304 10.94 7.90 16.32
N ALA A 305 9.85 7.94 17.10
CA ALA A 305 9.90 8.22 18.53
C ALA A 305 10.65 7.12 19.31
N MET A 306 10.49 5.85 18.93
CA MET A 306 11.19 4.69 19.49
C MET A 306 12.70 4.75 19.21
N GLU A 307 13.05 5.12 17.99
CA GLU A 307 14.45 5.29 17.55
C GLU A 307 15.13 6.53 18.17
N ASN A 308 14.39 7.45 18.79
CA ASN A 308 14.82 8.81 19.12
C ASN A 308 15.41 9.54 17.90
N SER A 309 14.76 9.37 16.75
CA SER A 309 15.19 9.92 15.47
C SER A 309 15.13 11.44 15.44
N GLU A 310 16.15 12.07 14.85
CA GLU A 310 16.16 13.52 14.58
C GLU A 310 15.08 13.93 13.56
N ASP A 311 14.62 12.98 12.73
CA ASP A 311 13.57 13.23 11.74
C ASP A 311 12.15 13.31 12.34
N LEU A 312 11.95 12.92 13.60
CA LEU A 312 10.62 12.85 14.21
C LEU A 312 9.85 14.18 14.11
N GLU A 313 10.50 15.28 14.45
CA GLU A 313 9.89 16.61 14.40
C GLU A 313 9.58 17.04 12.96
N LYS A 314 10.51 16.80 12.04
CA LYS A 314 10.36 17.10 10.61
C LYS A 314 9.18 16.35 9.99
N VAL A 315 9.07 15.04 10.26
CA VAL A 315 7.98 14.21 9.75
C VAL A 315 6.65 14.61 10.37
N THR A 316 6.62 14.88 11.69
CA THR A 316 5.41 15.35 12.38
C THR A 316 4.90 16.65 11.74
N LYS A 317 5.80 17.63 11.50
CA LYS A 317 5.41 18.89 10.86
C LYS A 317 4.89 18.69 9.45
N PHE A 318 5.55 17.86 8.65
CA PHE A 318 5.13 17.54 7.30
C PHE A 318 3.74 16.88 7.28
N PHE A 319 3.47 15.96 8.19
CA PHE A 319 2.16 15.32 8.29
C PHE A 319 1.04 16.29 8.65
N ILE A 320 1.32 17.25 9.53
CA ILE A 320 0.37 18.35 9.84
C ILE A 320 0.06 19.16 8.56
N ASP A 321 1.10 19.53 7.79
CA ASP A 321 0.95 20.37 6.61
C ASP A 321 0.07 19.75 5.53
N ILE A 322 0.09 18.42 5.40
CA ILE A 322 -0.72 17.71 4.41
C ILE A 322 -2.02 17.14 4.97
N GLY A 323 -2.23 17.14 6.30
CA GLY A 323 -3.47 16.72 6.95
C GLY A 323 -3.54 15.24 7.34
N LEU A 324 -2.39 14.59 7.53
CA LEU A 324 -2.32 13.27 8.15
C LEU A 324 -2.51 13.37 9.67
N PRO A 325 -3.03 12.32 10.34
CA PRO A 325 -3.11 12.31 11.79
C PRO A 325 -1.70 12.24 12.41
N VAL A 326 -1.48 13.02 13.46
CA VAL A 326 -0.22 13.08 14.20
C VAL A 326 -0.36 12.80 15.69
N ASN A 327 -1.59 12.60 16.18
CA ASN A 327 -1.88 12.24 17.56
C ASN A 327 -3.07 11.28 17.68
N LEU A 328 -3.27 10.72 18.86
CA LEU A 328 -4.33 9.74 19.13
C LEU A 328 -5.74 10.36 19.11
N GLU A 329 -5.89 11.64 19.39
CA GLU A 329 -7.16 12.34 19.28
C GLU A 329 -7.63 12.35 17.82
N GLN A 330 -6.73 12.68 16.89
CA GLN A 330 -6.99 12.66 15.46
C GLN A 330 -7.30 11.25 14.93
N LEU A 331 -6.81 10.20 15.59
CA LEU A 331 -7.24 8.81 15.34
C LEU A 331 -8.52 8.42 16.12
N SER A 332 -9.25 9.36 16.70
CA SER A 332 -10.45 9.07 17.51
C SER A 332 -10.17 8.11 18.69
N MET A 333 -8.97 8.15 19.24
CA MET A 333 -8.56 7.33 20.38
C MET A 333 -8.50 8.12 21.69
N HIS A 334 -9.10 9.29 21.74
CA HIS A 334 -9.23 10.08 22.97
C HIS A 334 -10.68 10.05 23.49
N PRO A 335 -10.93 9.80 24.80
CA PRO A 335 -9.95 9.37 25.81
C PRO A 335 -9.42 7.96 25.54
N LEU A 336 -8.13 7.77 25.84
CA LEU A 336 -7.43 6.50 25.58
C LEU A 336 -7.98 5.39 26.49
N LYS A 337 -8.58 4.37 25.88
CA LYS A 337 -9.11 3.22 26.60
C LYS A 337 -8.03 2.16 26.79
N GLN A 338 -7.78 1.77 28.02
CA GLN A 338 -6.69 0.83 28.37
C GLN A 338 -6.78 -0.50 27.59
N PHE A 339 -7.97 -1.04 27.40
CA PHE A 339 -8.14 -2.29 26.69
C PHE A 339 -7.80 -2.17 25.20
N GLU A 340 -8.07 -1.02 24.56
CA GLU A 340 -7.75 -0.77 23.15
C GLU A 340 -6.25 -0.64 22.95
N ILE A 341 -5.57 0.15 23.77
CA ILE A 341 -4.12 0.31 23.68
C ILE A 341 -3.40 -1.01 23.98
N ASN A 342 -3.86 -1.79 24.95
CA ASN A 342 -3.29 -3.11 25.23
C ASN A 342 -3.45 -4.04 24.02
N LYS A 343 -4.62 -4.06 23.38
CA LYS A 343 -4.87 -4.87 22.18
C LYS A 343 -3.94 -4.46 21.04
N ILE A 344 -3.76 -3.17 20.81
CA ILE A 344 -2.83 -2.64 19.79
C ILE A 344 -1.39 -3.09 20.07
N ILE A 345 -0.92 -2.90 21.30
CA ILE A 345 0.44 -3.28 21.70
C ILE A 345 0.64 -4.79 21.55
N ASP A 346 -0.30 -5.60 22.02
CA ASP A 346 -0.19 -7.05 21.94
C ASP A 346 -0.18 -7.57 20.51
N THR A 347 -0.98 -6.96 19.62
CA THR A 347 -1.01 -7.32 18.20
C THR A 347 0.29 -6.90 17.50
N ALA A 348 0.76 -5.69 17.73
CA ALA A 348 2.03 -5.21 17.18
C ALA A 348 3.21 -6.07 17.67
N PHE A 349 3.26 -6.37 18.98
CA PHE A 349 4.33 -7.16 19.60
C PHE A 349 4.42 -8.61 19.07
N LYS A 350 3.32 -9.19 18.63
CA LYS A 350 3.29 -10.52 18.02
C LYS A 350 3.76 -10.54 16.57
N ASN A 351 3.88 -9.38 15.93
CA ASN A 351 4.30 -9.31 14.54
C ASN A 351 5.83 -9.50 14.44
N PRO A 352 6.31 -10.49 13.67
CA PRO A 352 7.75 -10.78 13.60
C PRO A 352 8.58 -9.65 12.98
N LEU A 353 7.99 -8.73 12.24
CA LEU A 353 8.68 -7.60 11.61
C LEU A 353 9.28 -6.62 12.62
N ILE A 354 8.73 -6.54 13.84
CA ILE A 354 9.31 -5.68 14.89
C ILE A 354 10.74 -6.07 15.26
N HIS A 355 11.15 -7.32 15.00
CA HIS A 355 12.50 -7.79 15.25
C HIS A 355 13.54 -7.28 14.23
N HIS A 356 13.07 -6.56 13.19
CA HIS A 356 13.97 -5.81 12.31
C HIS A 356 14.52 -4.54 12.95
N MET A 357 13.91 -4.04 14.04
CA MET A 357 14.49 -2.94 14.82
C MET A 357 15.89 -3.32 15.33
N LYS A 358 16.81 -2.35 15.41
CA LYS A 358 18.21 -2.56 15.80
C LYS A 358 18.42 -2.89 17.29
N PHE A 359 17.35 -2.93 18.05
CA PHE A 359 17.33 -3.18 19.50
C PHE A 359 16.11 -4.03 19.85
N GLU A 360 16.15 -4.62 21.04
CA GLU A 360 15.04 -5.43 21.53
C GLU A 360 13.79 -4.56 21.77
N VAL A 361 12.69 -4.93 21.13
CA VAL A 361 11.40 -4.26 21.27
C VAL A 361 10.61 -4.95 22.37
N SER A 362 10.15 -4.17 23.36
CA SER A 362 9.24 -4.64 24.42
C SER A 362 7.88 -3.95 24.32
N ARG A 363 6.84 -4.53 24.96
CA ARG A 363 5.52 -3.91 25.07
C ARG A 363 5.58 -2.51 25.67
N ASP A 364 6.40 -2.32 26.71
CA ASP A 364 6.60 -1.03 27.37
C ASP A 364 7.24 -0.01 26.43
N LEU A 365 8.19 -0.46 25.59
CA LEU A 365 8.83 0.42 24.63
C LEU A 365 7.85 0.85 23.54
N ILE A 366 6.98 -0.06 23.04
CA ILE A 366 5.91 0.28 22.10
C ILE A 366 4.96 1.31 22.72
N LEU A 367 4.50 1.11 23.96
CA LEU A 367 3.62 2.06 24.64
C LEU A 367 4.29 3.43 24.80
N LYS A 368 5.55 3.47 25.24
CA LYS A 368 6.30 4.72 25.40
C LYS A 368 6.47 5.45 24.08
N SER A 369 6.73 4.73 22.99
CA SER A 369 6.90 5.34 21.66
C SER A 369 5.57 5.93 21.12
N ILE A 370 4.46 5.22 21.29
CA ILE A 370 3.12 5.74 20.92
C ILE A 370 2.81 7.01 21.71
N LYS A 371 3.04 7.01 23.04
CA LYS A 371 2.79 8.19 23.89
C LYS A 371 3.70 9.36 23.51
N LYS A 372 4.98 9.12 23.26
CA LYS A 372 5.92 10.18 22.88
C LYS A 372 5.54 10.81 21.54
N ALA A 373 5.11 10.00 20.56
CA ALA A 373 4.61 10.49 19.29
C ALA A 373 3.31 11.32 19.47
N ASP A 374 2.38 10.84 20.31
CA ASP A 374 1.13 11.54 20.65
C ASP A 374 1.37 12.89 21.33
N GLU A 375 2.23 12.94 22.33
CA GLU A 375 2.61 14.17 23.06
C GLU A 375 3.23 15.21 22.11
N LEU A 376 4.16 14.77 21.23
CA LEU A 376 4.77 15.65 20.25
C LEU A 376 3.72 16.14 19.24
N GLY A 377 2.94 15.23 18.67
CA GLY A 377 1.89 15.56 17.71
C GLY A 377 0.87 16.54 18.28
N THR A 378 0.44 16.34 19.54
CA THR A 378 -0.47 17.26 20.24
C THR A 378 0.16 18.64 20.44
N SER A 379 1.42 18.70 20.87
CA SER A 379 2.16 19.95 21.00
C SER A 379 2.28 20.70 19.68
N TYR A 380 2.54 19.97 18.58
CA TYR A 380 2.67 20.56 17.25
C TYR A 380 1.33 21.00 16.67
N VAL A 381 0.23 20.30 16.92
CA VAL A 381 -1.13 20.75 16.58
C VAL A 381 -1.46 22.04 17.32
N CYS A 382 -1.15 22.14 18.61
CA CYS A 382 -1.33 23.38 19.36
C CYS A 382 -0.50 24.55 18.79
N LYS A 383 0.68 24.27 18.27
CA LYS A 383 1.60 25.29 17.75
C LYS A 383 1.29 25.73 16.32
N TYR A 384 0.92 24.80 15.46
CA TYR A 384 0.81 25.01 14.01
C TYR A 384 -0.61 24.91 13.46
N GLY A 385 -1.58 24.50 14.28
CA GLY A 385 -2.95 24.21 13.86
C GLY A 385 -3.10 22.82 13.22
N ASP A 386 -4.32 22.49 12.82
CA ASP A 386 -4.70 21.22 12.18
C ASP A 386 -5.74 21.43 11.05
N GLU A 387 -5.71 22.58 10.39
CA GLU A 387 -6.68 22.95 9.37
C GLU A 387 -6.70 21.95 8.21
N ALA A 388 -5.53 21.46 7.78
CA ALA A 388 -5.42 20.46 6.73
C ALA A 388 -6.08 19.14 7.16
N TYR A 389 -5.86 18.70 8.40
CA TYR A 389 -6.50 17.50 8.93
C TYR A 389 -8.04 17.67 9.00
N ARG A 390 -8.54 18.76 9.55
CA ARG A 390 -9.98 19.02 9.64
C ARG A 390 -10.65 19.07 8.26
N ARG A 391 -9.98 19.64 7.28
CA ARG A 391 -10.48 19.67 5.89
C ARG A 391 -10.68 18.27 5.32
N LEU A 392 -9.79 17.32 5.61
CA LEU A 392 -9.84 15.97 5.07
C LEU A 392 -10.77 15.01 5.84
N HIS A 393 -11.04 15.30 7.13
CA HIS A 393 -11.72 14.38 8.05
C HIS A 393 -12.98 14.96 8.70
N GLY A 394 -13.26 16.23 8.46
CA GLY A 394 -14.41 16.96 9.02
C GLY A 394 -15.75 16.71 8.33
#